data_375ff5266ff622a37bdeb10fb3ec5b6a
#
_entry.id   375ff5266ff622a37bdeb10fb3ec5b6a
#
_cell.length_a   1.000
_cell.length_b   1.000
_cell.length_c   1.000
_cell.angle_alpha   90.00
_cell.angle_beta   90.00
_cell.angle_gamma   90.00
#
_symmetry.space_group_name_H-M   'P 1'
#
loop_
_entity.id
_entity.type
_entity.pdbx_description
1 polymer ?
#
loop_
_entity_poly.entity_id
_entity_poly.type
_entity_poly.pdbx_seq_one_letter_code
_entity_poly.pdbx_strand_id
1 'polypeptide(L)'
;MSPSTGSTERGAAAQPPPPLAPTTGPPTPTDTPTPTDSQILSAEQAQAVVRLVEAAPSVRRRYQFFVWAQSQVQILLPHQLMVCGAYQRHRKAVVFDAFHNIVLPPDVLDSLTHADSPLVAALTRHWVDGRGQPRALDLARLDAEATNAAQGLRSSMGYTHLLVHGVARPQRPLEIESLFIFGGIGAAALLAQRNACLDLVLPHLHSTWQRVTSTELELQRPSQAPPPAADRPRSDAPPAPRGSVTDRERQILRWVREGKSNQQIAEVLGISPLTVKNHVQKILRKLGAGNRAQAVAQALAQNLIDAATPPVQVSIPKISAEPWA
;
A
#
# COMPACT_ATOMS: atom_id res chain seq x y z
N MET A 1 12.56 97.73 3.90
CA MET A 1 12.66 98.64 2.73
C MET A 1 12.26 97.81 1.52
N SER A 2 11.06 98.03 1.02
CA SER A 2 10.64 97.65 -0.33
C SER A 2 11.30 98.57 -1.36
N PRO A 3 11.35 98.30 -2.64
CA PRO A 3 10.22 98.21 -3.55
C PRO A 3 10.39 97.07 -4.62
N SER A 4 9.35 96.54 -5.16
CA SER A 4 8.42 97.10 -6.21
C SER A 4 8.78 96.70 -7.64
N THR A 5 7.80 96.10 -8.28
CA THR A 5 7.32 96.22 -9.67
C THR A 5 7.92 95.37 -10.77
N GLY A 6 7.01 94.78 -11.55
CA GLY A 6 7.20 94.46 -12.95
C GLY A 6 6.25 93.36 -13.49
N SER A 7 4.98 93.74 -13.74
CA SER A 7 4.10 93.00 -14.66
C SER A 7 4.65 92.88 -16.05
N THR A 8 4.49 91.70 -16.66
CA THR A 8 4.22 91.62 -18.11
C THR A 8 3.40 90.41 -18.41
N GLU A 9 2.17 90.52 -18.71
CA GLU A 9 1.30 89.56 -19.37
C GLU A 9 1.83 89.23 -20.76
N ARG A 10 1.89 87.97 -21.09
CA ARG A 10 1.86 87.52 -22.51
C ARG A 10 1.07 86.27 -22.64
N GLY A 11 -0.04 86.37 -23.29
CA GLY A 11 -0.75 85.55 -24.22
C GLY A 11 -0.67 84.01 -24.00
N ALA A 12 -1.73 83.46 -23.44
CA ALA A 12 -2.01 82.07 -23.49
C ALA A 12 -2.50 81.65 -24.89
N ALA A 13 -1.68 80.93 -25.66
CA ALA A 13 -2.13 80.23 -26.85
C ALA A 13 -2.80 78.92 -26.40
N ALA A 14 -4.10 78.81 -26.74
CA ALA A 14 -4.87 77.57 -26.48
C ALA A 14 -4.33 76.42 -27.25
N GLN A 15 -3.94 75.34 -26.57
CA GLN A 15 -3.63 74.06 -27.17
C GLN A 15 -4.95 73.33 -27.53
N PRO A 16 -5.01 72.64 -28.70
CA PRO A 16 -6.18 71.82 -29.05
C PRO A 16 -6.27 70.61 -28.12
N PRO A 17 -7.50 70.09 -27.85
CA PRO A 17 -7.70 68.95 -26.99
C PRO A 17 -7.05 67.66 -27.62
N PRO A 18 -6.58 66.76 -26.81
CA PRO A 18 -6.01 65.47 -27.27
C PRO A 18 -7.10 64.57 -27.91
N PRO A 19 -6.75 63.71 -28.89
CA PRO A 19 -7.72 62.85 -29.54
C PRO A 19 -8.31 61.88 -28.57
N LEU A 20 -9.60 61.60 -28.67
CA LEU A 20 -10.36 60.67 -27.91
C LEU A 20 -9.75 59.23 -28.11
N ALA A 21 -9.42 58.57 -27.01
CA ALA A 21 -8.99 57.17 -27.02
C ALA A 21 -10.11 56.27 -27.59
N PRO A 22 -9.76 55.19 -28.32
CA PRO A 22 -10.75 54.27 -28.86
C PRO A 22 -11.52 53.63 -27.72
N THR A 23 -12.83 53.62 -27.79
CA THR A 23 -13.77 52.94 -26.92
C THR A 23 -13.45 51.44 -26.94
N THR A 24 -12.86 50.96 -25.86
CA THR A 24 -12.75 49.54 -25.59
C THR A 24 -14.13 48.94 -25.43
N GLY A 25 -14.51 48.08 -26.33
CA GLY A 25 -15.72 47.24 -26.23
C GLY A 25 -15.75 46.45 -24.90
N PRO A 26 -16.90 45.91 -24.51
CA PRO A 26 -17.04 45.18 -23.28
C PRO A 26 -16.02 44.03 -23.26
N PRO A 27 -15.40 43.71 -22.08
CA PRO A 27 -14.44 42.63 -21.98
C PRO A 27 -15.16 41.33 -22.36
N THR A 28 -14.59 40.63 -23.31
CA THR A 28 -14.92 39.22 -23.58
C THR A 28 -14.93 38.47 -22.23
N PRO A 29 -15.94 37.62 -21.99
CA PRO A 29 -15.93 36.80 -20.76
C PRO A 29 -14.64 36.02 -20.74
N THR A 30 -13.79 36.35 -19.79
CA THR A 30 -12.60 35.57 -19.43
C THR A 30 -13.13 34.19 -19.10
N ASP A 31 -12.73 33.18 -19.90
CA ASP A 31 -12.91 31.77 -19.56
C ASP A 31 -12.28 31.53 -18.17
N THR A 32 -13.12 31.68 -17.16
CA THR A 32 -12.82 31.18 -15.83
C THR A 32 -12.80 29.68 -16.01
N PRO A 33 -11.67 28.97 -15.79
CA PRO A 33 -11.64 27.53 -15.87
C PRO A 33 -12.67 27.01 -14.86
N THR A 34 -13.72 26.41 -15.38
CA THR A 34 -14.71 25.69 -14.56
C THR A 34 -13.98 24.66 -13.72
N PRO A 35 -14.19 24.61 -12.39
CA PRO A 35 -13.47 23.67 -11.51
C PRO A 35 -13.83 22.19 -11.74
N THR A 36 -14.50 21.86 -12.84
CA THR A 36 -15.05 20.53 -13.14
C THR A 36 -14.07 19.61 -13.88
N ASP A 37 -12.96 20.12 -14.42
CA ASP A 37 -12.07 19.33 -15.29
C ASP A 37 -11.01 18.52 -14.51
N SER A 38 -10.86 18.72 -13.19
CA SER A 38 -9.81 18.09 -12.39
C SER A 38 -10.21 16.75 -11.76
N GLN A 39 -11.42 16.25 -11.97
CA GLN A 39 -11.95 15.05 -11.31
C GLN A 39 -12.33 13.91 -12.26
N ILE A 40 -12.11 14.04 -13.54
CA ILE A 40 -12.47 12.99 -14.50
C ILE A 40 -11.33 11.98 -14.55
N LEU A 41 -11.63 10.76 -14.09
CA LEU A 41 -10.72 9.61 -14.24
C LEU A 41 -10.49 9.35 -15.73
N SER A 42 -9.27 9.04 -16.13
CA SER A 42 -9.01 8.50 -17.48
C SER A 42 -9.76 7.19 -17.67
N ALA A 43 -9.99 6.79 -18.93
CA ALA A 43 -10.63 5.50 -19.23
C ALA A 43 -9.88 4.32 -18.61
N GLU A 44 -8.54 4.39 -18.57
CA GLU A 44 -7.70 3.38 -17.94
C GLU A 44 -7.89 3.35 -16.42
N GLN A 45 -7.93 4.53 -15.77
CA GLN A 45 -8.20 4.64 -14.34
C GLN A 45 -9.60 4.14 -13.98
N ALA A 46 -10.62 4.49 -14.76
CA ALA A 46 -11.98 4.00 -14.54
C ALA A 46 -12.03 2.46 -14.65
N GLN A 47 -11.38 1.88 -15.65
CA GLN A 47 -11.28 0.44 -15.80
C GLN A 47 -10.50 -0.21 -14.64
N ALA A 48 -9.44 0.45 -14.16
CA ALA A 48 -8.68 -0.03 -13.00
C ALA A 48 -9.53 -0.04 -11.72
N VAL A 49 -10.39 0.96 -11.51
CA VAL A 49 -11.35 0.97 -10.39
C VAL A 49 -12.30 -0.22 -10.47
N VAL A 50 -12.88 -0.50 -11.64
CA VAL A 50 -13.77 -1.65 -11.82
C VAL A 50 -13.06 -2.95 -11.47
N ARG A 51 -11.87 -3.20 -12.02
CA ARG A 51 -11.08 -4.41 -11.74
C ARG A 51 -10.68 -4.50 -10.26
N LEU A 52 -10.37 -3.37 -9.64
CA LEU A 52 -10.04 -3.31 -8.22
C LEU A 52 -11.21 -3.77 -7.36
N VAL A 53 -12.42 -3.28 -7.65
CA VAL A 53 -13.64 -3.63 -6.93
C VAL A 53 -14.00 -5.11 -7.13
N GLU A 54 -13.95 -5.59 -8.37
CA GLU A 54 -14.28 -6.98 -8.73
C GLU A 54 -13.31 -7.99 -8.07
N ALA A 55 -12.03 -7.68 -8.04
CA ALA A 55 -11.03 -8.57 -7.48
C ALA A 55 -10.96 -8.53 -5.94
N ALA A 56 -11.34 -7.42 -5.30
CA ALA A 56 -11.24 -7.23 -3.86
C ALA A 56 -11.87 -8.34 -3.01
N PRO A 57 -13.08 -8.89 -3.32
CA PRO A 57 -13.69 -9.94 -2.52
C PRO A 57 -12.91 -11.26 -2.47
N SER A 58 -12.09 -11.55 -3.49
CA SER A 58 -11.28 -12.77 -3.58
C SER A 58 -9.99 -12.70 -2.75
N VAL A 59 -9.57 -11.50 -2.35
CA VAL A 59 -8.35 -11.26 -1.58
C VAL A 59 -8.59 -11.56 -0.11
N ARG A 60 -7.99 -12.65 0.39
CA ARG A 60 -8.13 -13.13 1.78
C ARG A 60 -6.80 -13.30 2.51
N ARG A 61 -5.69 -13.32 1.77
CA ARG A 61 -4.37 -13.60 2.32
C ARG A 61 -3.44 -12.43 2.04
N ARG A 62 -2.43 -12.26 2.92
CA ARG A 62 -1.47 -11.17 2.84
C ARG A 62 -0.76 -11.10 1.47
N TYR A 63 -0.33 -12.25 0.91
CA TYR A 63 0.31 -12.26 -0.41
C TYR A 63 -0.65 -11.88 -1.54
N GLN A 64 -1.94 -12.27 -1.44
CA GLN A 64 -2.97 -11.88 -2.43
C GLN A 64 -3.20 -10.36 -2.36
N PHE A 65 -3.20 -9.79 -1.16
CA PHE A 65 -3.31 -8.35 -0.97
C PHE A 65 -2.14 -7.62 -1.64
N PHE A 66 -0.91 -8.11 -1.47
CA PHE A 66 0.26 -7.54 -2.13
C PHE A 66 0.11 -7.57 -3.66
N VAL A 67 -0.22 -8.72 -4.24
CA VAL A 67 -0.40 -8.86 -5.70
C VAL A 67 -1.52 -7.96 -6.21
N TRP A 68 -2.65 -7.92 -5.52
CA TRP A 68 -3.79 -7.08 -5.87
C TRP A 68 -3.43 -5.58 -5.79
N ALA A 69 -2.71 -5.16 -4.76
CA ALA A 69 -2.25 -3.79 -4.63
C ALA A 69 -1.27 -3.40 -5.73
N GLN A 70 -0.28 -4.25 -6.02
CA GLN A 70 0.71 -4.00 -7.08
C GLN A 70 0.13 -4.07 -8.49
N SER A 71 -1.04 -4.65 -8.69
CA SER A 71 -1.70 -4.70 -10.00
C SER A 71 -2.74 -3.59 -10.18
N GLN A 72 -3.70 -3.47 -9.26
CA GLN A 72 -4.85 -2.59 -9.46
C GLN A 72 -4.67 -1.22 -8.75
N VAL A 73 -4.17 -1.22 -7.52
CA VAL A 73 -3.94 0.03 -6.79
C VAL A 73 -2.79 0.81 -7.41
N GLN A 74 -1.77 0.12 -7.94
CA GLN A 74 -0.61 0.72 -8.59
C GLN A 74 -0.98 1.62 -9.79
N ILE A 75 -2.01 1.26 -10.56
CA ILE A 75 -2.49 2.06 -11.70
C ILE A 75 -3.11 3.38 -11.21
N LEU A 76 -3.85 3.32 -10.11
CA LEU A 76 -4.56 4.48 -9.55
C LEU A 76 -3.67 5.34 -8.66
N LEU A 77 -2.81 4.69 -7.90
CA LEU A 77 -1.89 5.29 -6.94
C LEU A 77 -0.49 4.67 -7.13
N PRO A 78 0.30 5.15 -8.09
CA PRO A 78 1.68 4.68 -8.28
C PRO A 78 2.50 4.85 -7.00
N HIS A 79 3.02 3.74 -6.47
CA HIS A 79 3.79 3.72 -5.22
C HIS A 79 4.86 2.62 -5.26
N GLN A 80 5.95 2.82 -4.54
CA GLN A 80 7.00 1.80 -4.35
C GLN A 80 6.88 1.13 -2.97
N LEU A 81 6.26 1.84 -2.04
CA LEU A 81 6.03 1.43 -0.67
C LEU A 81 4.58 1.70 -0.29
N MET A 82 3.94 0.73 0.32
CA MET A 82 2.64 0.87 0.96
C MET A 82 2.71 0.25 2.36
N VAL A 83 2.39 1.03 3.39
CA VAL A 83 2.26 0.55 4.76
C VAL A 83 0.78 0.52 5.12
N CYS A 84 0.33 -0.59 5.67
CA CYS A 84 -1.07 -0.80 6.03
C CYS A 84 -1.18 -1.05 7.54
N GLY A 85 -1.82 -0.14 8.25
CA GLY A 85 -2.18 -0.28 9.65
C GLY A 85 -3.61 -0.81 9.80
N ALA A 86 -3.83 -1.69 10.77
CA ALA A 86 -5.16 -2.12 11.17
C ALA A 86 -5.27 -2.21 12.70
N TYR A 87 -6.35 -1.69 13.26
CA TYR A 87 -6.62 -1.81 14.68
C TYR A 87 -6.98 -3.26 15.05
N GLN A 88 -6.21 -3.83 15.94
CA GLN A 88 -6.44 -5.18 16.45
C GLN A 88 -7.06 -5.11 17.85
N ARG A 89 -8.32 -5.50 17.97
CA ARG A 89 -9.10 -5.41 19.21
C ARG A 89 -8.46 -6.17 20.38
N HIS A 90 -7.87 -7.33 20.12
CA HIS A 90 -7.23 -8.16 21.15
C HIS A 90 -5.92 -7.56 21.67
N ARG A 91 -5.20 -6.78 20.83
CA ARG A 91 -3.97 -6.06 21.21
C ARG A 91 -4.24 -4.64 21.70
N LYS A 92 -5.46 -4.11 21.43
CA LYS A 92 -5.85 -2.72 21.66
C LYS A 92 -4.89 -1.71 21.01
N ALA A 93 -4.29 -2.08 19.90
CA ALA A 93 -3.27 -1.31 19.18
C ALA A 93 -3.45 -1.45 17.66
N VAL A 94 -2.94 -0.48 16.92
CA VAL A 94 -2.79 -0.56 15.47
C VAL A 94 -1.54 -1.36 15.15
N VAL A 95 -1.66 -2.39 14.33
CA VAL A 95 -0.54 -3.20 13.85
C VAL A 95 -0.28 -2.86 12.40
N PHE A 96 0.98 -2.59 12.08
CA PHE A 96 1.40 -2.15 10.77
C PHE A 96 2.13 -3.26 10.02
N ASP A 97 1.87 -3.34 8.72
CA ASP A 97 2.52 -4.20 7.76
C ASP A 97 3.00 -3.37 6.56
N ALA A 98 4.22 -3.64 6.09
CA ALA A 98 4.78 -2.97 4.93
C ALA A 98 4.80 -3.89 3.70
N PHE A 99 4.42 -3.32 2.54
CA PHE A 99 4.45 -3.93 1.22
C PHE A 99 5.29 -3.03 0.30
N HIS A 100 6.31 -3.59 -0.32
CA HIS A 100 7.24 -2.82 -1.15
C HIS A 100 7.79 -3.68 -2.29
N ASN A 101 8.08 -3.05 -3.41
CA ASN A 101 8.71 -3.66 -4.59
C ASN A 101 10.19 -3.29 -4.73
N ILE A 102 10.75 -2.62 -3.73
CA ILE A 102 12.14 -2.18 -3.63
C ILE A 102 12.81 -2.82 -2.42
N VAL A 103 14.13 -2.78 -2.36
CA VAL A 103 14.88 -3.24 -1.18
C VAL A 103 14.85 -2.13 -0.12
N LEU A 104 14.25 -2.43 1.04
CA LEU A 104 14.23 -1.54 2.20
C LEU A 104 15.27 -1.99 3.22
N PRO A 105 16.09 -1.07 3.75
CA PRO A 105 16.92 -1.34 4.92
C PRO A 105 16.06 -1.74 6.14
N PRO A 106 16.56 -2.62 7.02
CA PRO A 106 15.79 -3.08 8.18
C PRO A 106 15.34 -1.95 9.13
N ASP A 107 16.19 -0.97 9.36
CA ASP A 107 15.91 0.21 10.18
C ASP A 107 14.78 1.07 9.61
N VAL A 108 14.72 1.22 8.28
CA VAL A 108 13.64 1.89 7.58
C VAL A 108 12.33 1.11 7.73
N LEU A 109 12.40 -0.21 7.56
CA LEU A 109 11.22 -1.08 7.74
C LEU A 109 10.69 -1.00 9.17
N ASP A 110 11.59 -1.04 10.17
CA ASP A 110 11.24 -0.93 11.57
C ASP A 110 10.61 0.43 11.89
N SER A 111 11.14 1.53 11.34
CA SER A 111 10.58 2.87 11.52
C SER A 111 9.16 3.04 10.97
N LEU A 112 8.74 2.18 10.04
CA LEU A 112 7.43 2.21 9.39
C LEU A 112 6.42 1.20 9.95
N THR A 113 6.90 0.17 10.64
CA THR A 113 6.02 -0.94 11.09
C THR A 113 5.86 -1.02 12.60
N HIS A 114 6.74 -0.41 13.38
CA HIS A 114 6.56 -0.33 14.82
C HIS A 114 5.57 0.78 15.20
N ALA A 115 4.54 0.43 15.96
CA ALA A 115 3.50 1.38 16.41
C ALA A 115 4.06 2.51 17.27
N ASP A 116 5.13 2.23 18.03
CA ASP A 116 5.82 3.20 18.90
C ASP A 116 6.87 4.04 18.15
N SER A 117 7.01 3.84 16.83
CA SER A 117 7.94 4.63 16.03
C SER A 117 7.53 6.11 16.01
N PRO A 118 8.45 7.05 16.29
CA PRO A 118 8.17 8.48 16.18
C PRO A 118 7.61 8.88 14.81
N LEU A 119 8.08 8.25 13.73
CA LEU A 119 7.57 8.49 12.39
C LEU A 119 6.10 8.09 12.27
N VAL A 120 5.74 6.86 12.63
CA VAL A 120 4.36 6.37 12.58
C VAL A 120 3.45 7.21 13.47
N ALA A 121 3.90 7.58 14.66
CA ALA A 121 3.16 8.43 15.60
C ALA A 121 2.91 9.82 14.99
N ALA A 122 3.91 10.44 14.35
CA ALA A 122 3.75 11.74 13.69
C ALA A 122 2.79 11.65 12.50
N LEU A 123 2.93 10.65 11.62
CA LEU A 123 2.04 10.44 10.48
C LEU A 123 0.58 10.25 10.93
N THR A 124 0.39 9.47 11.98
CA THR A 124 -0.92 9.24 12.61
C THR A 124 -1.53 10.54 13.14
N ARG A 125 -0.75 11.29 13.91
CA ARG A 125 -1.19 12.58 14.48
C ARG A 125 -1.60 13.56 13.39
N HIS A 126 -0.76 13.75 12.39
CA HIS A 126 -1.05 14.64 11.26
C HIS A 126 -2.32 14.26 10.50
N TRP A 127 -2.62 12.96 10.36
CA TRP A 127 -3.86 12.51 9.74
C TRP A 127 -5.07 12.80 10.62
N VAL A 128 -4.99 12.56 11.92
CA VAL A 128 -6.05 12.87 12.90
C VAL A 128 -6.32 14.38 12.94
N ASP A 129 -5.27 15.21 13.05
CA ASP A 129 -5.36 16.68 13.05
C ASP A 129 -5.93 17.20 11.73
N GLY A 130 -5.73 16.46 10.64
CA GLY A 130 -6.31 16.70 9.33
C GLY A 130 -7.77 16.26 9.19
N ARG A 131 -8.45 15.91 10.30
CA ARG A 131 -9.83 15.42 10.30
C ARG A 131 -10.06 14.21 9.40
N GLY A 132 -9.08 13.33 9.33
CA GLY A 132 -9.16 12.11 8.52
C GLY A 132 -9.06 12.31 7.00
N GLN A 133 -8.70 13.51 6.54
CA GLN A 133 -8.51 13.77 5.12
C GLN A 133 -7.15 13.25 4.63
N PRO A 134 -7.03 12.87 3.33
CA PRO A 134 -5.75 12.46 2.78
C PRO A 134 -4.74 13.61 2.86
N ARG A 135 -3.51 13.27 3.27
CA ARG A 135 -2.43 14.26 3.43
C ARG A 135 -1.12 13.76 2.86
N ALA A 136 -0.47 14.62 2.09
CA ALA A 136 0.94 14.45 1.78
C ALA A 136 1.77 15.20 2.81
N LEU A 137 2.62 14.48 3.49
CA LEU A 137 3.44 14.99 4.57
C LEU A 137 4.89 15.08 4.09
N ASP A 138 5.47 16.27 4.20
CA ASP A 138 6.88 16.51 3.93
C ASP A 138 7.71 15.97 5.10
N LEU A 139 8.57 15.00 4.82
CA LEU A 139 9.41 14.33 5.83
C LEU A 139 10.43 15.27 6.48
N ALA A 140 10.74 16.41 5.85
CA ALA A 140 11.65 17.40 6.42
C ALA A 140 10.94 18.38 7.38
N ARG A 141 9.61 18.40 7.38
CA ARG A 141 8.78 19.32 8.17
C ARG A 141 8.08 18.65 9.35
N LEU A 142 8.37 17.39 9.59
CA LEU A 142 7.91 16.68 10.79
C LEU A 142 8.68 17.20 12.02
N ASP A 143 8.24 16.81 13.22
CA ASP A 143 9.01 17.06 14.44
C ASP A 143 10.41 16.40 14.38
N ALA A 144 11.31 16.81 15.25
CA ALA A 144 12.73 16.38 15.18
C ALA A 144 12.89 14.86 15.30
N GLU A 145 12.10 14.20 16.15
CA GLU A 145 12.18 12.75 16.37
C GLU A 145 11.67 11.98 15.14
N ALA A 146 10.54 12.40 14.57
CA ALA A 146 9.99 11.81 13.36
C ALA A 146 10.89 12.07 12.15
N THR A 147 11.49 13.28 12.03
CA THR A 147 12.43 13.61 10.97
C THR A 147 13.68 12.72 11.04
N ASN A 148 14.20 12.45 12.24
CA ASN A 148 15.31 11.53 12.45
C ASN A 148 14.92 10.09 12.09
N ALA A 149 13.75 9.63 12.53
CA ALA A 149 13.23 8.30 12.18
C ALA A 149 12.99 8.14 10.67
N ALA A 150 12.68 9.23 9.96
CA ALA A 150 12.51 9.26 8.51
C ALA A 150 13.84 9.42 7.72
N GLN A 151 14.97 9.56 8.39
CA GLN A 151 16.24 9.83 7.74
C GLN A 151 16.61 8.74 6.72
N GLY A 152 16.40 7.47 7.04
CA GLY A 152 16.63 6.36 6.13
C GLY A 152 15.78 6.45 4.86
N LEU A 153 14.50 6.81 4.97
CA LEU A 153 13.62 7.05 3.82
C LEU A 153 14.12 8.18 2.92
N ARG A 154 14.61 9.26 3.54
CA ARG A 154 15.12 10.43 2.80
C ARG A 154 16.46 10.16 2.14
N SER A 155 17.43 9.63 2.88
CA SER A 155 18.81 9.45 2.42
C SER A 155 18.98 8.24 1.51
N SER A 156 18.38 7.10 1.84
CA SER A 156 18.55 5.85 1.09
C SER A 156 17.55 5.69 -0.05
N MET A 157 16.33 6.23 0.11
CA MET A 157 15.24 6.05 -0.85
C MET A 157 14.90 7.32 -1.63
N GLY A 158 15.42 8.47 -1.22
CA GLY A 158 15.11 9.76 -1.85
C GLY A 158 13.67 10.24 -1.63
N TYR A 159 12.94 9.67 -0.66
CA TYR A 159 11.57 10.08 -0.39
C TYR A 159 11.55 11.42 0.32
N THR A 160 10.84 12.38 -0.25
CA THR A 160 10.62 13.70 0.36
C THR A 160 9.29 13.79 1.06
N HIS A 161 8.30 13.02 0.58
CA HIS A 161 6.93 13.04 1.09
C HIS A 161 6.37 11.63 1.23
N LEU A 162 5.45 11.48 2.17
CA LEU A 162 4.57 10.31 2.28
C LEU A 162 3.12 10.77 2.17
N LEU A 163 2.31 10.02 1.42
CA LEU A 163 0.87 10.23 1.36
C LEU A 163 0.20 9.35 2.41
N VAL A 164 -0.61 9.95 3.26
CA VAL A 164 -1.28 9.25 4.38
C VAL A 164 -2.78 9.42 4.27
N HIS A 165 -3.51 8.33 4.37
CA HIS A 165 -4.96 8.33 4.50
C HIS A 165 -5.43 7.11 5.29
N GLY A 166 -6.66 7.17 5.83
CA GLY A 166 -7.16 6.09 6.66
C GLY A 166 -8.66 6.16 6.92
N VAL A 167 -9.11 5.26 7.76
CA VAL A 167 -10.49 5.17 8.23
C VAL A 167 -10.49 5.26 9.75
N ALA A 168 -11.30 6.18 10.28
CA ALA A 168 -11.50 6.31 11.71
C ALA A 168 -12.41 5.20 12.23
N ARG A 169 -12.29 4.88 13.51
CA ARG A 169 -13.18 3.93 14.17
C ARG A 169 -14.61 4.49 14.24
N PRO A 170 -15.63 3.65 14.04
CA PRO A 170 -17.02 4.07 14.19
C PRO A 170 -17.25 4.76 15.54
N GLN A 171 -17.89 5.93 15.51
CA GLN A 171 -18.18 6.77 16.70
C GLN A 171 -16.95 7.32 17.45
N ARG A 172 -15.73 7.13 16.92
CA ARG A 172 -14.48 7.59 17.52
C ARG A 172 -13.57 8.21 16.46
N PRO A 173 -13.85 9.43 15.99
CA PRO A 173 -13.17 10.02 14.85
C PRO A 173 -11.67 10.30 15.08
N LEU A 174 -11.22 10.29 16.32
CA LEU A 174 -9.81 10.47 16.70
C LEU A 174 -9.04 9.13 16.81
N GLU A 175 -9.75 8.00 16.72
CA GLU A 175 -9.12 6.67 16.78
C GLU A 175 -9.10 6.03 15.39
N ILE A 176 -7.98 5.42 15.04
CA ILE A 176 -7.76 4.78 13.73
C ILE A 176 -8.35 3.37 13.73
N GLU A 177 -9.12 3.04 12.71
CA GLU A 177 -9.47 1.65 12.37
C GLU A 177 -8.49 1.08 11.35
N SER A 178 -8.13 1.86 10.31
CA SER A 178 -7.08 1.51 9.35
C SER A 178 -6.33 2.75 8.92
N LEU A 179 -5.02 2.62 8.71
CA LEU A 179 -4.16 3.68 8.19
C LEU A 179 -3.34 3.14 7.02
N PHE A 180 -3.27 3.91 5.93
CA PHE A 180 -2.49 3.58 4.75
C PHE A 180 -1.50 4.70 4.48
N ILE A 181 -0.24 4.31 4.29
CA ILE A 181 0.87 5.24 4.02
C ILE A 181 1.51 4.80 2.71
N PHE A 182 1.65 5.73 1.78
CA PHE A 182 2.24 5.47 0.47
C PHE A 182 3.51 6.29 0.30
N GLY A 183 4.58 5.62 -0.14
CA GLY A 183 5.84 6.22 -0.53
C GLY A 183 6.14 5.93 -2.01
N GLY A 184 6.68 6.90 -2.72
CA GLY A 184 7.03 6.74 -4.12
C GLY A 184 7.41 8.04 -4.80
N ILE A 185 7.94 7.94 -5.99
CA ILE A 185 8.48 9.05 -6.76
C ILE A 185 7.35 9.98 -7.24
N GLY A 186 7.54 11.28 -7.16
CA GLY A 186 6.70 12.30 -7.78
C GLY A 186 5.55 12.84 -6.92
N ALA A 187 5.82 13.15 -5.66
CA ALA A 187 4.81 13.46 -4.66
C ALA A 187 4.01 14.75 -4.87
N ALA A 188 4.62 15.87 -5.21
CA ALA A 188 3.95 17.17 -5.11
C ALA A 188 2.97 17.48 -6.26
N ALA A 189 3.33 17.16 -7.50
CA ALA A 189 2.53 17.50 -8.68
C ALA A 189 1.26 16.64 -8.85
N LEU A 190 1.18 15.50 -8.17
CA LEU A 190 0.08 14.53 -8.32
C LEU A 190 -0.89 14.52 -7.13
N LEU A 191 -0.73 15.42 -6.16
CA LEU A 191 -1.49 15.37 -4.91
C LEU A 191 -2.99 15.54 -5.10
N ALA A 192 -3.44 16.51 -5.89
CA ALA A 192 -4.87 16.75 -6.10
C ALA A 192 -5.55 15.57 -6.80
N GLN A 193 -4.92 15.06 -7.87
CA GLN A 193 -5.44 13.92 -8.63
C GLN A 193 -5.32 12.59 -7.84
N ARG A 194 -4.26 12.42 -7.06
CA ARG A 194 -4.08 11.26 -6.16
C ARG A 194 -5.09 11.24 -5.02
N ASN A 195 -5.46 12.40 -4.48
CA ASN A 195 -6.46 12.47 -3.42
C ASN A 195 -7.82 11.95 -3.90
N ALA A 196 -8.27 12.37 -5.09
CA ALA A 196 -9.52 11.87 -5.67
C ALA A 196 -9.48 10.34 -5.93
N CYS A 197 -8.37 9.82 -6.46
CA CYS A 197 -8.20 8.38 -6.63
C CYS A 197 -8.13 7.65 -5.28
N LEU A 198 -7.48 8.25 -4.28
CA LEU A 198 -7.35 7.64 -2.96
C LEU A 198 -8.69 7.53 -2.25
N ASP A 199 -9.55 8.54 -2.35
CA ASP A 199 -10.91 8.52 -1.79
C ASP A 199 -11.76 7.40 -2.40
N LEU A 200 -11.61 7.14 -3.71
CA LEU A 200 -12.29 6.03 -4.39
C LEU A 200 -11.74 4.66 -3.96
N VAL A 201 -10.44 4.56 -3.76
CA VAL A 201 -9.75 3.28 -3.47
C VAL A 201 -9.83 2.92 -2.00
N LEU A 202 -9.88 3.91 -1.11
CA LEU A 202 -9.81 3.73 0.34
C LEU A 202 -10.83 2.75 0.92
N PRO A 203 -12.14 2.79 0.57
CA PRO A 203 -13.11 1.83 1.11
C PRO A 203 -12.76 0.38 0.77
N HIS A 204 -12.22 0.17 -0.42
CA HIS A 204 -11.81 -1.15 -0.90
C HIS A 204 -10.51 -1.62 -0.26
N LEU A 205 -9.53 -0.72 -0.10
CA LEU A 205 -8.30 -0.99 0.67
C LEU A 205 -8.65 -1.36 2.11
N HIS A 206 -9.48 -0.55 2.76
CA HIS A 206 -9.90 -0.78 4.14
C HIS A 206 -10.58 -2.12 4.32
N SER A 207 -11.67 -2.38 3.57
CA SER A 207 -12.45 -3.63 3.70
C SER A 207 -11.63 -4.87 3.36
N THR A 208 -10.76 -4.77 2.36
CA THR A 208 -9.88 -5.88 1.95
C THR A 208 -8.81 -6.13 3.00
N TRP A 209 -8.17 -5.08 3.53
CA TRP A 209 -7.15 -5.20 4.56
C TRP A 209 -7.71 -5.75 5.87
N GLN A 210 -8.89 -5.30 6.29
CA GLN A 210 -9.60 -5.84 7.46
C GLN A 210 -9.90 -7.33 7.30
N ARG A 211 -10.33 -7.77 6.14
CA ARG A 211 -10.59 -9.19 5.83
C ARG A 211 -9.30 -10.01 5.88
N VAL A 212 -8.23 -9.51 5.28
CA VAL A 212 -6.91 -10.17 5.28
C VAL A 212 -6.40 -10.33 6.70
N THR A 213 -6.39 -9.26 7.49
CA THR A 213 -5.91 -9.31 8.88
C THR A 213 -6.74 -10.23 9.76
N SER A 214 -8.06 -10.23 9.60
CA SER A 214 -8.96 -11.15 10.32
C SER A 214 -8.69 -12.61 9.95
N THR A 215 -8.55 -12.91 8.66
CA THR A 215 -8.25 -14.27 8.18
C THR A 215 -6.88 -14.77 8.66
N GLU A 216 -5.85 -13.92 8.62
CA GLU A 216 -4.52 -14.28 9.13
C GLU A 216 -4.55 -14.53 10.65
N LEU A 217 -5.32 -13.74 11.39
CA LEU A 217 -5.50 -13.92 12.83
C LEU A 217 -6.22 -15.23 13.18
N GLU A 218 -7.28 -15.57 12.45
CA GLU A 218 -8.01 -16.84 12.62
C GLU A 218 -7.10 -18.04 12.38
N LEU A 219 -6.24 -17.97 11.37
CA LEU A 219 -5.30 -19.02 11.04
C LEU A 219 -4.14 -19.16 12.04
N GLN A 220 -3.85 -18.08 12.78
CA GLN A 220 -2.86 -18.08 13.86
C GLN A 220 -3.43 -18.58 15.19
N ARG A 221 -4.76 -18.63 15.35
CA ARG A 221 -5.35 -19.22 16.54
C ARG A 221 -4.99 -20.70 16.60
N PRO A 222 -4.39 -21.17 17.70
CA PRO A 222 -4.26 -22.60 17.91
C PRO A 222 -5.68 -23.18 17.86
N SER A 223 -5.87 -24.22 17.05
CA SER A 223 -7.15 -24.94 17.01
C SER A 223 -7.45 -25.40 18.45
N GLN A 224 -8.31 -24.65 19.14
CA GLN A 224 -8.91 -25.18 20.35
C GLN A 224 -9.76 -26.34 19.88
N ALA A 225 -9.24 -27.55 20.12
CA ALA A 225 -10.07 -28.73 20.02
C ALA A 225 -11.33 -28.47 20.86
N PRO A 226 -12.55 -28.68 20.32
CA PRO A 226 -13.74 -28.55 21.13
C PRO A 226 -13.57 -29.46 22.35
N PRO A 227 -14.06 -29.03 23.54
CA PRO A 227 -14.01 -29.88 24.73
C PRO A 227 -14.63 -31.22 24.36
N PRO A 228 -14.13 -32.36 24.89
CA PRO A 228 -14.70 -33.66 24.59
C PRO A 228 -16.17 -33.62 24.97
N ALA A 229 -17.02 -33.60 23.94
CA ALA A 229 -18.45 -33.72 24.12
C ALA A 229 -18.71 -35.17 24.67
N ALA A 230 -19.03 -35.22 25.92
CA ALA A 230 -19.61 -36.42 26.49
C ALA A 230 -20.90 -36.79 25.68
N ASP A 231 -20.93 -38.03 25.24
CA ASP A 231 -22.10 -38.73 24.66
C ASP A 231 -22.67 -38.18 23.34
N ARG A 232 -21.97 -38.50 22.21
CA ARG A 232 -22.66 -38.76 20.94
C ARG A 232 -22.16 -40.08 20.36
N PRO A 233 -23.07 -40.93 19.81
CA PRO A 233 -22.66 -42.25 19.28
C PRO A 233 -21.68 -42.08 18.15
N ARG A 234 -20.61 -42.90 18.21
CA ARG A 234 -19.53 -42.96 17.23
C ARG A 234 -20.11 -43.37 15.87
N SER A 235 -20.10 -42.42 14.93
CA SER A 235 -20.13 -42.76 13.51
C SER A 235 -18.75 -43.24 13.13
N ASP A 236 -18.64 -44.44 12.58
CA ASP A 236 -17.42 -45.10 12.13
C ASP A 236 -16.88 -44.46 10.86
N ALA A 237 -16.32 -43.24 10.97
CA ALA A 237 -15.46 -42.67 9.96
C ALA A 237 -14.04 -42.54 10.55
N PRO A 238 -12.99 -43.03 9.87
CA PRO A 238 -11.64 -42.99 10.41
C PRO A 238 -11.20 -41.52 10.61
N PRO A 239 -10.54 -41.19 11.72
CA PRO A 239 -10.05 -39.86 11.99
C PRO A 239 -9.00 -39.47 10.94
N ALA A 240 -9.18 -38.31 10.28
CA ALA A 240 -8.19 -37.72 9.39
C ALA A 240 -6.84 -37.58 10.16
N PRO A 241 -5.73 -38.01 9.60
CA PRO A 241 -4.45 -38.05 10.32
C PRO A 241 -4.00 -36.64 10.70
N ARG A 242 -3.77 -36.44 12.00
CA ARG A 242 -3.16 -35.24 12.56
C ARG A 242 -1.77 -35.09 11.94
N GLY A 243 -1.57 -34.06 11.10
CA GLY A 243 -0.27 -33.74 10.52
C GLY A 243 -0.14 -33.86 9.01
N SER A 244 -1.25 -34.03 8.27
CA SER A 244 -1.16 -34.14 6.80
C SER A 244 -0.57 -32.88 6.18
N VAL A 245 0.41 -33.11 5.29
CA VAL A 245 1.03 -32.07 4.47
C VAL A 245 0.00 -31.57 3.46
N THR A 246 -0.25 -30.27 3.42
CA THR A 246 -1.21 -29.65 2.49
C THR A 246 -0.70 -29.69 1.04
N ASP A 247 -1.58 -29.51 0.06
CA ASP A 247 -1.19 -29.48 -1.37
C ASP A 247 -0.14 -28.41 -1.66
N ARG A 248 -0.25 -27.24 -1.01
CA ARG A 248 0.75 -26.17 -1.12
C ARG A 248 2.09 -26.56 -0.53
N GLU A 249 2.10 -27.24 0.60
CA GLU A 249 3.31 -27.75 1.22
C GLU A 249 3.94 -28.87 0.37
N ARG A 250 3.14 -29.76 -0.26
CA ARG A 250 3.61 -30.75 -1.23
C ARG A 250 4.24 -30.10 -2.46
N GLN A 251 3.64 -29.02 -2.96
CA GLN A 251 4.20 -28.26 -4.08
C GLN A 251 5.56 -27.67 -3.74
N ILE A 252 5.71 -27.09 -2.54
CA ILE A 252 7.00 -26.56 -2.05
C ILE A 252 8.01 -27.70 -1.88
N LEU A 253 7.60 -28.84 -1.31
CA LEU A 253 8.47 -30.02 -1.14
C LEU A 253 9.03 -30.56 -2.47
N ARG A 254 8.24 -30.53 -3.56
CA ARG A 254 8.71 -30.91 -4.89
C ARG A 254 9.86 -30.00 -5.34
N TRP A 255 9.74 -28.68 -5.17
CA TRP A 255 10.81 -27.73 -5.50
C TRP A 255 12.03 -27.87 -4.57
N VAL A 256 11.80 -28.18 -3.28
CA VAL A 256 12.88 -28.48 -2.33
C VAL A 256 13.65 -29.73 -2.77
N ARG A 257 12.95 -30.76 -3.27
CA ARG A 257 13.56 -31.97 -3.85
C ARG A 257 14.45 -31.64 -5.05
N GLU A 258 14.02 -30.71 -5.92
CA GLU A 258 14.79 -30.22 -7.07
C GLU A 258 16.00 -29.33 -6.66
N GLY A 259 16.25 -29.17 -5.38
CA GLY A 259 17.38 -28.38 -4.88
C GLY A 259 17.19 -26.87 -4.96
N LYS A 260 16.01 -26.36 -5.31
CA LYS A 260 15.74 -24.93 -5.44
C LYS A 260 15.86 -24.21 -4.10
N SER A 261 16.50 -23.04 -4.10
CA SER A 261 16.55 -22.16 -2.93
C SER A 261 15.17 -21.57 -2.61
N ASN A 262 14.98 -21.05 -1.40
CA ASN A 262 13.72 -20.39 -1.03
C ASN A 262 13.39 -19.23 -1.97
N GLN A 263 14.40 -18.52 -2.46
CA GLN A 263 14.25 -17.44 -3.42
C GLN A 263 13.74 -17.96 -4.78
N GLN A 264 14.36 -19.00 -5.32
CA GLN A 264 13.93 -19.62 -6.57
C GLN A 264 12.53 -20.24 -6.48
N ILE A 265 12.18 -20.82 -5.33
CA ILE A 265 10.84 -21.35 -5.08
C ILE A 265 9.83 -20.20 -5.03
N ALA A 266 10.20 -19.08 -4.39
CA ALA A 266 9.38 -17.90 -4.28
C ALA A 266 9.07 -17.31 -5.67
N GLU A 267 10.08 -17.19 -6.52
CA GLU A 267 9.94 -16.73 -7.92
C GLU A 267 9.00 -17.62 -8.73
N VAL A 268 9.19 -18.94 -8.66
CA VAL A 268 8.35 -19.91 -9.39
C VAL A 268 6.91 -19.93 -8.89
N LEU A 269 6.70 -19.73 -7.59
CA LEU A 269 5.38 -19.82 -6.97
C LEU A 269 4.68 -18.46 -6.81
N GLY A 270 5.33 -17.36 -7.20
CA GLY A 270 4.81 -16.02 -7.07
C GLY A 270 4.56 -15.60 -5.61
N ILE A 271 5.43 -16.02 -4.67
CA ILE A 271 5.32 -15.69 -3.24
C ILE A 271 6.64 -15.16 -2.69
N SER A 272 6.62 -14.57 -1.50
CA SER A 272 7.87 -14.07 -0.90
C SER A 272 8.81 -15.22 -0.44
N PRO A 273 10.15 -15.03 -0.46
CA PRO A 273 11.10 -16.00 0.08
C PRO A 273 10.86 -16.30 1.56
N LEU A 274 10.38 -15.32 2.32
CA LEU A 274 10.00 -15.48 3.72
C LEU A 274 8.79 -16.41 3.87
N THR A 275 7.81 -16.29 2.97
CA THR A 275 6.64 -17.19 2.94
C THR A 275 7.08 -18.62 2.66
N VAL A 276 8.01 -18.83 1.72
CA VAL A 276 8.60 -20.14 1.46
C VAL A 276 9.31 -20.68 2.70
N LYS A 277 10.14 -19.85 3.36
CA LYS A 277 10.82 -20.22 4.63
C LYS A 277 9.81 -20.70 5.69
N ASN A 278 8.70 -19.97 5.86
CA ASN A 278 7.67 -20.31 6.83
C ASN A 278 6.97 -21.64 6.48
N HIS A 279 6.69 -21.88 5.20
CA HIS A 279 6.16 -23.19 4.75
C HIS A 279 7.15 -24.32 5.00
N VAL A 280 8.43 -24.14 4.67
CA VAL A 280 9.47 -25.13 4.93
C VAL A 280 9.55 -25.45 6.42
N GLN A 281 9.51 -24.45 7.31
CA GLN A 281 9.50 -24.68 8.76
C GLN A 281 8.27 -25.47 9.24
N LYS A 282 7.09 -25.19 8.65
CA LYS A 282 5.86 -25.95 8.95
C LYS A 282 5.98 -27.40 8.47
N ILE A 283 6.54 -27.62 7.29
CA ILE A 283 6.80 -28.94 6.72
C ILE A 283 7.74 -29.72 7.63
N LEU A 284 8.86 -29.12 8.05
CA LEU A 284 9.82 -29.75 8.96
C LEU A 284 9.15 -30.24 10.24
N ARG A 285 8.31 -29.41 10.85
CA ARG A 285 7.57 -29.78 12.07
C ARG A 285 6.54 -30.88 11.82
N LYS A 286 5.81 -30.83 10.71
CA LYS A 286 4.78 -31.83 10.36
C LYS A 286 5.40 -33.19 10.07
N LEU A 287 6.55 -33.20 9.42
CA LEU A 287 7.28 -34.45 9.09
C LEU A 287 8.24 -34.89 10.20
N GLY A 288 8.44 -34.13 11.27
CA GLY A 288 9.44 -34.43 12.30
C GLY A 288 10.87 -34.41 11.79
N ALA A 289 11.15 -33.60 10.74
CA ALA A 289 12.44 -33.52 10.09
C ALA A 289 13.31 -32.40 10.67
N GLY A 290 14.58 -32.68 10.95
CA GLY A 290 15.54 -31.71 11.48
C GLY A 290 16.13 -30.79 10.40
N ASN A 291 16.06 -31.16 9.13
CA ASN A 291 16.56 -30.35 8.00
C ASN A 291 15.77 -30.62 6.71
N ARG A 292 16.00 -29.79 5.68
CA ARG A 292 15.25 -29.87 4.42
C ARG A 292 15.47 -31.17 3.64
N ALA A 293 16.68 -31.75 3.70
CA ALA A 293 16.97 -33.00 3.03
C ALA A 293 16.24 -34.16 3.68
N GLN A 294 16.19 -34.17 5.02
CA GLN A 294 15.40 -35.15 5.78
C GLN A 294 13.91 -35.02 5.53
N ALA A 295 13.40 -33.78 5.38
CA ALA A 295 12.00 -33.57 5.03
C ALA A 295 11.64 -34.17 3.67
N VAL A 296 12.50 -34.01 2.67
CA VAL A 296 12.33 -34.67 1.35
C VAL A 296 12.35 -36.16 1.46
N ALA A 297 13.32 -36.73 2.19
CA ALA A 297 13.42 -38.21 2.38
C ALA A 297 12.17 -38.76 3.06
N GLN A 298 11.66 -38.09 4.09
CA GLN A 298 10.42 -38.50 4.78
C GLN A 298 9.17 -38.33 3.91
N ALA A 299 9.11 -37.25 3.11
CA ALA A 299 8.00 -37.03 2.20
C ALA A 299 7.93 -38.09 1.09
N LEU A 300 9.08 -38.55 0.58
CA LEU A 300 9.19 -39.69 -0.36
C LEU A 300 8.78 -41.01 0.31
N ALA A 301 9.28 -41.27 1.50
CA ALA A 301 8.96 -42.50 2.26
C ALA A 301 7.46 -42.59 2.62
N GLN A 302 6.79 -41.45 2.81
CA GLN A 302 5.36 -41.40 3.11
C GLN A 302 4.49 -41.23 1.86
N ASN A 303 5.04 -41.31 0.63
CA ASN A 303 4.36 -41.11 -0.65
C ASN A 303 3.62 -39.77 -0.74
N LEU A 304 4.12 -38.74 -0.08
CA LEU A 304 3.54 -37.38 -0.14
C LEU A 304 3.98 -36.61 -1.39
N ILE A 305 5.10 -37.01 -1.98
CA ILE A 305 5.63 -36.51 -3.26
C ILE A 305 6.19 -37.67 -4.06
N ASP A 306 5.99 -37.68 -5.37
CA ASP A 306 6.47 -38.74 -6.25
C ASP A 306 7.95 -38.58 -6.59
N ALA A 307 8.67 -39.65 -6.71
CA ALA A 307 10.08 -39.65 -7.08
C ALA A 307 10.32 -39.16 -8.53
N ALA A 308 9.32 -39.33 -9.43
CA ALA A 308 9.46 -39.17 -10.87
C ALA A 308 8.69 -37.97 -11.51
N THR A 309 7.78 -37.29 -10.79
CA THR A 309 6.98 -36.24 -11.38
C THR A 309 7.66 -34.86 -11.26
N PRO A 310 8.08 -34.21 -12.36
CA PRO A 310 8.58 -32.85 -12.30
C PRO A 310 7.45 -31.92 -11.82
N PRO A 311 7.76 -30.87 -11.04
CA PRO A 311 6.77 -29.91 -10.59
C PRO A 311 6.22 -29.14 -11.82
N VAL A 312 4.89 -28.96 -11.85
CA VAL A 312 4.22 -28.21 -12.90
C VAL A 312 4.74 -26.79 -12.89
N GLN A 313 5.45 -26.40 -13.94
CA GLN A 313 5.81 -25.00 -14.19
C GLN A 313 4.56 -24.24 -14.64
N VAL A 314 4.08 -23.34 -13.81
CA VAL A 314 3.14 -22.32 -14.23
C VAL A 314 3.97 -21.32 -15.02
N SER A 315 3.93 -21.41 -16.35
CA SER A 315 4.53 -20.41 -17.24
C SER A 315 3.81 -19.09 -17.05
N ILE A 316 4.45 -18.17 -16.36
CA ILE A 316 4.04 -16.77 -16.40
C ILE A 316 4.47 -16.25 -17.76
N PRO A 317 3.56 -15.73 -18.64
CA PRO A 317 3.96 -15.12 -19.89
C PRO A 317 4.93 -13.97 -19.59
N LYS A 318 6.14 -14.05 -20.15
CA LYS A 318 7.06 -12.92 -20.18
C LYS A 318 6.38 -11.79 -20.95
N ILE A 319 6.01 -10.73 -20.28
CA ILE A 319 5.65 -9.47 -20.92
C ILE A 319 6.96 -8.95 -21.51
N SER A 320 7.11 -9.10 -22.82
CA SER A 320 8.21 -8.48 -23.58
C SER A 320 8.05 -6.98 -23.43
N ALA A 321 8.99 -6.35 -22.74
CA ALA A 321 9.15 -4.92 -22.78
C ALA A 321 9.70 -4.57 -24.16
N GLU A 322 8.85 -4.11 -25.07
CA GLU A 322 9.31 -3.43 -26.27
C GLU A 322 9.80 -2.04 -25.88
N PRO A 323 10.99 -1.63 -26.31
CA PRO A 323 11.47 -0.27 -26.07
C PRO A 323 10.70 0.69 -26.97
N TRP A 324 10.11 1.70 -26.37
CA TRP A 324 9.51 2.83 -27.06
C TRP A 324 10.58 3.59 -27.85
N ALA A 325 10.50 3.55 -29.17
CA ALA A 325 11.20 4.46 -30.09
C ALA A 325 10.46 5.79 -30.20
#